data_2d12f4725771f1ec75c229edfd1b4058
#
_entry.id   2d12f4725771f1ec75c229edfd1b4058
#
_cell.length_a   1.000
_cell.length_b   1.000
_cell.length_c   1.000
_cell.angle_alpha   90.00
_cell.angle_beta   90.00
_cell.angle_gamma   90.00
#
_symmetry.space_group_name_H-M   'P 1'
#
loop_
_entity.id
_entity.type
_entity.pdbx_description
1 polymer ?
#
loop_
_entity_poly.entity_id
_entity_poly.type
_entity_poly.pdbx_seq_one_letter_code
_entity_poly.pdbx_strand_id
1 'polypeptide(L)'
;GRHVIAQKGGRPNFRVELTDDDLDPPAPTPRRLFDLGAATARLLAQSPYRVVLLSSSGWSHAFLTRKNHYLYPDTASDRHLYEALRSGDYATWRNYPAAAIEDAGQQEVLNWMCLAGALDQLGRRAETTAFVDTWIFNSSKVFLISPP
;
A
#
# COMPACT_ATOMS: atom_id res chain seq x y z
N GLY A 1 -8.73 1.91 -2.76
CA GLY A 1 -9.51 0.76 -2.85
C GLY A 1 -10.94 0.97 -3.35
N ARG A 2 -11.53 -0.09 -3.82
CA ARG A 2 -12.90 -0.11 -4.37
C ARG A 2 -13.93 0.51 -3.42
N HIS A 3 -13.83 0.23 -2.13
CA HIS A 3 -14.81 0.71 -1.15
C HIS A 3 -14.71 2.19 -0.82
N VAL A 4 -13.54 2.79 -0.96
CA VAL A 4 -13.32 4.20 -0.63
C VAL A 4 -13.67 5.11 -1.80
N ILE A 5 -13.42 4.66 -3.02
CA ILE A 5 -13.62 5.47 -4.25
C ILE A 5 -15.06 5.41 -4.75
N ALA A 6 -15.76 4.31 -4.55
CA ALA A 6 -17.13 4.10 -5.05
C ALA A 6 -18.21 4.74 -4.18
N GLN A 7 -17.89 5.71 -3.34
CA GLN A 7 -18.89 6.43 -2.55
C GLN A 7 -19.57 7.51 -3.40
N LYS A 8 -20.66 7.15 -4.05
CA LYS A 8 -21.56 8.16 -4.62
C LYS A 8 -22.32 8.86 -3.49
N GLY A 9 -21.88 10.08 -3.14
CA GLY A 9 -22.67 11.12 -2.47
C GLY A 9 -23.42 10.70 -1.21
N GLY A 10 -22.74 10.15 -0.22
CA GLY A 10 -23.43 9.78 1.00
C GLY A 10 -22.59 8.95 1.95
N ARG A 11 -23.19 8.45 2.98
CA ARG A 11 -22.55 7.63 4.01
C ARG A 11 -22.02 6.32 3.41
N PRO A 12 -20.85 5.83 3.83
CA PRO A 12 -20.31 4.56 3.36
C PRO A 12 -21.31 3.43 3.61
N ASN A 13 -21.81 2.84 2.52
CA ASN A 13 -22.68 1.69 2.61
C ASN A 13 -21.86 0.43 2.31
N PHE A 14 -21.27 -0.17 3.33
CA PHE A 14 -20.44 -1.36 3.24
C PHE A 14 -21.19 -2.64 2.79
N ARG A 15 -22.50 -2.53 2.55
CA ARG A 15 -23.36 -3.66 2.17
C ARG A 15 -23.74 -3.68 0.70
N VAL A 16 -23.34 -2.66 -0.07
CA VAL A 16 -23.65 -2.60 -1.50
C VAL A 16 -22.58 -3.36 -2.28
N GLU A 17 -22.99 -4.36 -3.03
CA GLU A 17 -22.14 -4.95 -4.06
C GLU A 17 -21.91 -3.92 -5.15
N LEU A 18 -20.63 -3.62 -5.42
CA LEU A 18 -20.24 -2.70 -6.46
C LEU A 18 -20.26 -3.42 -7.80
N THR A 19 -20.84 -2.78 -8.79
CA THR A 19 -20.78 -3.20 -10.20
C THR A 19 -19.52 -2.64 -10.85
N ASP A 20 -19.15 -3.16 -12.02
CA ASP A 20 -17.99 -2.64 -12.76
C ASP A 20 -18.19 -1.17 -13.16
N ASP A 21 -19.43 -0.72 -13.39
CA ASP A 21 -19.74 0.68 -13.69
C ASP A 21 -19.51 1.63 -12.50
N ASP A 22 -19.53 1.10 -11.27
CA ASP A 22 -19.21 1.88 -10.06
C ASP A 22 -17.71 2.06 -9.86
N LEU A 23 -16.88 1.39 -10.66
CA LEU A 23 -15.42 1.30 -10.53
C LEU A 23 -14.66 2.03 -11.65
N ASP A 24 -15.30 2.91 -12.39
CA ASP A 24 -14.67 3.68 -13.45
C ASP A 24 -14.19 5.05 -12.94
N PRO A 25 -12.89 5.37 -13.01
CA PRO A 25 -11.80 4.50 -13.44
C PRO A 25 -11.44 3.43 -12.40
N PRO A 26 -10.99 2.24 -12.84
CA PRO A 26 -10.57 1.18 -11.92
C PRO A 26 -9.32 1.58 -11.13
N ALA A 27 -9.17 1.05 -9.92
CA ALA A 27 -7.97 1.26 -9.14
C ALA A 27 -6.74 0.69 -9.88
N PRO A 28 -5.58 1.36 -9.82
CA PRO A 28 -4.36 0.85 -10.42
C PRO A 28 -3.92 -0.45 -9.72
N THR A 29 -3.31 -1.36 -10.49
CA THR A 29 -2.78 -2.60 -9.93
C THR A 29 -1.49 -2.35 -9.13
N PRO A 30 -1.14 -3.20 -8.15
CA PRO A 30 0.13 -3.14 -7.43
C PRO A 30 1.34 -3.03 -8.36
N ARG A 31 1.41 -3.90 -9.36
CA ARG A 31 2.48 -3.91 -10.36
C ARG A 31 2.61 -2.55 -11.09
N ARG A 32 1.48 -1.97 -11.49
CA ARG A 32 1.50 -0.68 -12.20
C ARG A 32 2.04 0.44 -11.32
N LEU A 33 1.67 0.47 -10.05
CA LEU A 33 2.18 1.46 -9.11
C LEU A 33 3.65 1.23 -8.75
N PHE A 34 4.07 -0.02 -8.62
CA PHE A 34 5.47 -0.37 -8.47
C PHE A 34 6.31 0.13 -9.66
N ASP A 35 5.88 -0.19 -10.87
CA ASP A 35 6.56 0.23 -12.09
C ASP A 35 6.56 1.78 -12.23
N LEU A 36 5.51 2.47 -11.80
CA LEU A 36 5.45 3.93 -11.73
C LEU A 36 6.51 4.48 -10.75
N GLY A 37 6.61 3.91 -9.56
CA GLY A 37 7.61 4.29 -8.56
C GLY A 37 9.04 4.11 -9.09
N ALA A 38 9.33 2.98 -9.75
CA ALA A 38 10.60 2.74 -10.39
C ALA A 38 10.93 3.77 -11.49
N ALA A 39 9.95 4.10 -12.35
CA ALA A 39 10.12 5.12 -13.37
C ALA A 39 10.35 6.51 -12.78
N THR A 40 9.64 6.87 -11.72
CA THR A 40 9.79 8.13 -10.99
C THR A 40 11.20 8.24 -10.39
N ALA A 41 11.67 7.19 -9.73
CA ALA A 41 13.01 7.18 -9.14
C ALA A 41 14.11 7.33 -10.20
N ARG A 42 13.98 6.64 -11.33
CA ARG A 42 14.93 6.76 -12.45
C ARG A 42 14.98 8.17 -13.01
N LEU A 43 13.83 8.84 -13.16
CA LEU A 43 13.76 10.21 -13.62
C LEU A 43 14.39 11.17 -12.61
N LEU A 44 14.04 11.04 -11.34
CA LEU A 44 14.52 11.94 -10.28
C LEU A 44 16.00 11.75 -9.96
N ALA A 45 16.57 10.56 -10.18
CA ALA A 45 17.99 10.32 -10.04
C ALA A 45 18.85 11.12 -11.04
N GLN A 46 18.26 11.57 -12.14
CA GLN A 46 18.91 12.43 -13.13
C GLN A 46 18.68 13.93 -12.87
N SER A 47 17.91 14.26 -11.86
CA SER A 47 17.61 15.65 -11.49
C SER A 47 18.83 16.32 -10.84
N PRO A 48 19.10 17.60 -11.11
CA PRO A 48 20.12 18.37 -10.40
C PRO A 48 19.71 18.72 -8.95
N TYR A 49 18.47 18.42 -8.57
CA TYR A 49 17.95 18.75 -7.25
C TYR A 49 18.13 17.61 -6.26
N ARG A 50 18.25 17.98 -4.97
CA ARG A 50 18.10 17.00 -3.90
C ARG A 50 16.63 16.64 -3.75
N VAL A 51 16.30 15.38 -3.94
CA VAL A 51 14.91 14.92 -3.95
C VAL A 51 14.68 13.94 -2.80
N VAL A 52 13.56 14.10 -2.11
CA VAL A 52 13.05 13.14 -1.12
C VAL A 52 11.74 12.58 -1.65
N LEU A 53 11.65 11.27 -1.72
CA LEU A 53 10.40 10.56 -2.00
C LEU A 53 9.74 10.17 -0.68
N LEU A 54 8.54 10.66 -0.44
CA LEU A 54 7.75 10.35 0.74
C LEU A 54 6.50 9.57 0.35
N SER A 55 6.30 8.42 0.99
CA SER A 55 5.04 7.67 0.91
C SER A 55 4.38 7.62 2.29
N SER A 56 3.12 7.96 2.36
CA SER A 56 2.35 7.96 3.59
C SER A 56 0.95 7.42 3.36
N SER A 57 0.58 6.40 4.12
CA SER A 57 -0.80 5.90 4.16
C SER A 57 -0.98 4.93 5.34
N GLY A 58 -2.22 4.60 5.63
CA GLY A 58 -2.54 3.46 6.48
C GLY A 58 -2.17 2.13 5.80
N TRP A 59 -2.09 1.08 6.60
CA TRP A 59 -1.98 -0.29 6.13
C TRP A 59 -3.35 -0.95 6.22
N SER A 60 -3.47 -2.20 6.68
CA SER A 60 -4.77 -2.83 6.84
C SER A 60 -5.68 -2.02 7.77
N HIS A 61 -6.94 -1.83 7.37
CA HIS A 61 -7.94 -1.15 8.17
C HIS A 61 -9.02 -2.14 8.62
N ALA A 62 -9.33 -2.17 9.92
CA ALA A 62 -10.37 -3.05 10.45
C ALA A 62 -11.70 -2.88 9.73
N PHE A 63 -12.14 -1.64 9.50
CA PHE A 63 -13.42 -1.34 8.85
C PHE A 63 -13.50 -1.70 7.36
N LEU A 64 -12.37 -2.12 6.75
CA LEU A 64 -12.31 -2.63 5.38
C LEU A 64 -12.04 -4.14 5.33
N THR A 65 -11.69 -4.77 6.45
CA THR A 65 -11.29 -6.18 6.51
C THR A 65 -12.49 -7.09 6.76
N ARG A 66 -13.19 -7.46 5.69
CA ARG A 66 -14.40 -8.30 5.76
C ARG A 66 -14.15 -9.65 6.40
N LYS A 67 -13.03 -10.29 6.10
CA LYS A 67 -12.67 -11.61 6.66
C LYS A 67 -12.53 -11.61 8.19
N ASN A 68 -12.23 -10.46 8.78
CA ASN A 68 -12.16 -10.27 10.23
C ASN A 68 -13.44 -9.64 10.81
N HIS A 69 -14.55 -9.74 10.09
CA HIS A 69 -15.87 -9.20 10.46
C HIS A 69 -15.84 -7.70 10.79
N TYR A 70 -14.90 -6.94 10.21
CA TYR A 70 -14.69 -5.50 10.46
C TYR A 70 -14.28 -5.14 11.89
N LEU A 71 -13.80 -6.12 12.68
CA LEU A 71 -13.48 -5.93 14.09
C LEU A 71 -12.02 -5.55 14.33
N TYR A 72 -11.11 -6.03 13.47
CA TYR A 72 -9.67 -5.79 13.61
C TYR A 72 -8.97 -5.82 12.25
N PRO A 73 -7.81 -5.12 12.14
CA PRO A 73 -7.03 -5.11 10.91
C PRO A 73 -6.40 -6.48 10.63
N ASP A 74 -6.00 -6.72 9.39
CA ASP A 74 -5.26 -7.92 9.02
C ASP A 74 -3.76 -7.75 9.29
N THR A 75 -3.39 -7.85 10.55
CA THR A 75 -2.00 -7.67 11.00
C THR A 75 -1.05 -8.72 10.41
N ALA A 76 -1.55 -9.90 10.04
CA ALA A 76 -0.74 -10.93 9.41
C ALA A 76 -0.31 -10.53 7.99
N SER A 77 -1.24 -10.00 7.19
CA SER A 77 -0.93 -9.46 5.86
C SER A 77 -0.03 -8.23 5.94
N ASP A 78 -0.24 -7.35 6.92
CA ASP A 78 0.63 -6.20 7.16
C ASP A 78 2.07 -6.65 7.49
N ARG A 79 2.22 -7.61 8.39
CA ARG A 79 3.53 -8.15 8.76
C ARG A 79 4.24 -8.81 7.58
N HIS A 80 3.51 -9.54 6.75
CA HIS A 80 4.06 -10.16 5.55
C HIS A 80 4.68 -9.11 4.61
N LEU A 81 3.96 -8.04 4.30
CA LEU A 81 4.48 -6.96 3.46
C LEU A 81 5.62 -6.18 4.14
N TYR A 82 5.53 -5.95 5.45
CA TYR A 82 6.60 -5.31 6.21
C TYR A 82 7.90 -6.11 6.15
N GLU A 83 7.87 -7.42 6.38
CA GLU A 83 9.05 -8.27 6.33
C GLU A 83 9.66 -8.33 4.92
N ALA A 84 8.83 -8.38 3.88
CA ALA A 84 9.29 -8.29 2.50
C ALA A 84 9.99 -6.94 2.24
N LEU A 85 9.45 -5.84 2.73
CA LEU A 85 10.04 -4.50 2.59
C LEU A 85 11.37 -4.40 3.33
N ARG A 86 11.43 -4.88 4.58
CA ARG A 86 12.60 -4.88 5.43
C ARG A 86 13.74 -5.72 4.85
N SER A 87 13.42 -6.88 4.28
CA SER A 87 14.42 -7.76 3.66
C SER A 87 14.86 -7.32 2.26
N GLY A 88 14.15 -6.36 1.64
CA GLY A 88 14.36 -5.96 0.25
C GLY A 88 13.78 -6.95 -0.75
N ASP A 89 12.80 -7.76 -0.35
CA ASP A 89 12.05 -8.63 -1.27
C ASP A 89 11.00 -7.81 -2.02
N TYR A 90 11.47 -7.02 -2.95
CA TYR A 90 10.61 -6.16 -3.79
C TYR A 90 9.82 -6.96 -4.82
N ALA A 91 10.22 -8.20 -5.11
CA ALA A 91 9.45 -9.09 -5.98
C ALA A 91 8.09 -9.44 -5.36
N THR A 92 8.03 -9.67 -4.05
CA THR A 92 6.77 -9.85 -3.31
C THR A 92 5.87 -8.61 -3.45
N TRP A 93 6.41 -7.41 -3.30
CA TRP A 93 5.64 -6.17 -3.46
C TRP A 93 5.09 -6.01 -4.87
N ARG A 94 5.94 -6.20 -5.88
CA ARG A 94 5.57 -6.04 -7.29
C ARG A 94 4.47 -7.01 -7.74
N ASN A 95 4.50 -8.22 -7.22
CA ASN A 95 3.59 -9.29 -7.62
C ASN A 95 2.45 -9.53 -6.61
N TYR A 96 2.30 -8.64 -5.62
CA TYR A 96 1.25 -8.80 -4.62
C TYR A 96 -0.13 -8.75 -5.26
N PRO A 97 -1.00 -9.74 -4.99
CA PRO A 97 -2.29 -9.82 -5.67
C PRO A 97 -3.23 -8.69 -5.26
N ALA A 98 -3.88 -8.04 -6.22
CA ALA A 98 -4.89 -7.02 -5.92
C ALA A 98 -6.03 -7.57 -5.05
N ALA A 99 -6.43 -8.82 -5.27
CA ALA A 99 -7.45 -9.49 -4.46
C ALA A 99 -7.02 -9.64 -2.99
N ALA A 100 -5.72 -9.88 -2.72
CA ALA A 100 -5.21 -9.95 -1.34
C ALA A 100 -5.27 -8.58 -0.65
N ILE A 101 -4.99 -7.50 -1.38
CA ILE A 101 -5.13 -6.13 -0.88
C ILE A 101 -6.58 -5.84 -0.48
N GLU A 102 -7.54 -6.22 -1.33
CA GLU A 102 -8.97 -6.03 -1.06
C GLU A 102 -9.41 -6.85 0.17
N ASP A 103 -9.01 -8.12 0.23
CA ASP A 103 -9.37 -9.02 1.33
C ASP A 103 -8.80 -8.57 2.67
N ALA A 104 -7.60 -8.02 2.67
CA ALA A 104 -6.92 -7.52 3.85
C ALA A 104 -7.31 -6.09 4.25
N GLY A 105 -8.13 -5.39 3.45
CA GLY A 105 -8.46 -3.98 3.71
C GLY A 105 -7.25 -3.05 3.61
N GLN A 106 -6.29 -3.36 2.71
CA GLN A 106 -5.00 -2.68 2.57
C GLN A 106 -4.94 -1.73 1.35
N GLN A 107 -6.05 -1.20 0.90
CA GLN A 107 -6.10 -0.43 -0.36
C GLN A 107 -5.11 0.75 -0.39
N GLU A 108 -4.84 1.36 0.76
CA GLU A 108 -3.89 2.48 0.85
C GLU A 108 -2.43 2.06 0.72
N VAL A 109 -2.10 0.77 0.92
CA VAL A 109 -0.76 0.20 0.70
C VAL A 109 -0.29 0.38 -0.75
N LEU A 110 -1.20 0.62 -1.67
CA LEU A 110 -0.87 0.96 -3.06
C LEU A 110 0.08 2.17 -3.18
N ASN A 111 0.06 3.10 -2.24
CA ASN A 111 1.05 4.19 -2.18
C ASN A 111 2.46 3.67 -1.88
N TRP A 112 2.56 2.66 -1.02
CA TRP A 112 3.83 2.03 -0.67
C TRP A 112 4.40 1.18 -1.81
N MET A 113 3.56 0.71 -2.74
CA MET A 113 4.04 0.04 -3.95
C MET A 113 4.93 0.96 -4.78
N CYS A 114 4.59 2.26 -4.86
CA CYS A 114 5.45 3.25 -5.52
C CYS A 114 6.80 3.38 -4.81
N LEU A 115 6.80 3.43 -3.47
CA LEU A 115 8.04 3.51 -2.70
C LEU A 115 8.90 2.25 -2.90
N ALA A 116 8.31 1.06 -2.81
CA ALA A 116 9.00 -0.20 -3.02
C ALA A 116 9.64 -0.27 -4.42
N GLY A 117 8.90 0.17 -5.46
CA GLY A 117 9.44 0.25 -6.82
C GLY A 117 10.58 1.25 -6.97
N ALA A 118 10.52 2.37 -6.26
CA ALA A 118 11.61 3.35 -6.24
C ALA A 118 12.86 2.79 -5.55
N LEU A 119 12.71 2.11 -4.43
CA LEU A 119 13.82 1.48 -3.70
C LEU A 119 14.49 0.39 -4.54
N ASP A 120 13.70 -0.48 -5.17
CA ASP A 120 14.19 -1.52 -6.07
C ASP A 120 14.99 -0.93 -7.23
N GLN A 121 14.45 0.08 -7.91
CA GLN A 121 15.11 0.76 -9.03
C GLN A 121 16.44 1.40 -8.65
N LEU A 122 16.56 1.88 -7.41
CA LEU A 122 17.77 2.52 -6.91
C LEU A 122 18.76 1.52 -6.25
N GLY A 123 18.39 0.25 -6.18
CA GLY A 123 19.18 -0.78 -5.48
C GLY A 123 19.32 -0.52 -3.98
N ARG A 124 18.33 0.15 -3.38
CA ARG A 124 18.35 0.58 -1.98
C ARG A 124 17.49 -0.31 -1.10
N ARG A 125 17.84 -0.35 0.18
CA ARG A 125 17.06 -1.03 1.21
C ARG A 125 16.69 -0.08 2.33
N ALA A 126 15.69 -0.46 3.11
CA ALA A 126 15.36 0.23 4.33
C ALA A 126 16.47 0.00 5.38
N GLU A 127 17.03 1.07 5.93
CA GLU A 127 18.03 1.00 7.00
C GLU A 127 17.39 1.12 8.38
N THR A 128 16.35 1.94 8.51
CA THR A 128 15.59 2.07 9.74
C THR A 128 14.16 1.68 9.49
N THR A 129 13.68 0.67 10.22
CA THR A 129 12.29 0.21 10.13
C THR A 129 11.68 0.03 11.52
N ALA A 130 10.41 0.32 11.61
CA ALA A 130 9.60 -0.01 12.77
C ALA A 130 8.23 -0.50 12.31
N PHE A 131 7.71 -1.50 13.02
CA PHE A 131 6.37 -2.02 12.84
C PHE A 131 5.66 -2.05 14.18
N VAL A 132 4.53 -1.39 14.26
CA VAL A 132 3.71 -1.32 15.47
C VAL A 132 2.35 -1.94 15.18
N ASP A 133 2.14 -3.14 15.70
CA ASP A 133 0.81 -3.76 15.75
C ASP A 133 -0.08 -2.92 16.64
N THR A 134 -1.16 -2.39 16.12
CA THR A 134 -2.10 -1.66 16.95
C THR A 134 -3.54 -1.96 16.53
N TRP A 135 -4.28 -2.50 17.47
CA TRP A 135 -5.72 -2.74 17.36
C TRP A 135 -6.52 -1.52 17.74
N ILE A 136 -5.96 -0.65 18.59
CA ILE A 136 -6.64 0.52 19.16
C ILE A 136 -6.98 1.53 18.05
N PHE A 137 -6.09 1.70 17.09
CA PHE A 137 -6.27 2.65 15.99
C PHE A 137 -6.77 1.99 14.70
N ASN A 138 -7.24 0.76 14.78
CA ASN A 138 -7.78 0.00 13.65
C ASN A 138 -6.85 -0.15 12.43
N SER A 139 -5.55 0.08 12.59
CA SER A 139 -4.56 -0.03 11.53
C SER A 139 -3.15 -0.12 12.10
N SER A 140 -2.32 -1.02 11.57
CA SER A 140 -0.90 -1.10 11.92
C SER A 140 -0.15 0.16 11.45
N LYS A 141 0.95 0.47 12.13
CA LYS A 141 1.82 1.59 11.80
C LYS A 141 3.18 1.08 11.35
N VAL A 142 3.66 1.61 10.25
CA VAL A 142 4.97 1.28 9.69
C VAL A 142 5.78 2.56 9.51
N PHE A 143 7.05 2.49 9.82
CA PHE A 143 8.01 3.55 9.57
C PHE A 143 9.24 2.97 8.89
N LEU A 144 9.73 3.68 7.89
CA LEU A 144 10.90 3.28 7.10
C LEU A 144 11.70 4.52 6.71
N ILE A 145 13.01 4.42 6.78
CA ILE A 145 13.96 5.36 6.16
C ILE A 145 14.90 4.56 5.27
N SER A 146 15.18 5.11 4.10
CA SER A 146 16.26 4.68 3.21
C SER A 146 17.09 5.91 2.85
N PRO A 147 18.26 6.10 3.47
CA PRO A 147 19.15 7.21 3.13
C PRO A 147 19.72 7.09 1.71
N PRO A 148 20.38 8.13 1.22
CA PRO A 148 21.02 8.18 -0.10
C PRO A 148 22.04 7.09 -0.32
#